data_b02dc3a9593b2c20d854e786b44bb4ac
#
_entry.id   b02dc3a9593b2c20d854e786b44bb4ac
#
_cell.length_a   1.000
_cell.length_b   1.000
_cell.length_c   1.000
_cell.angle_alpha   90.00
_cell.angle_beta   90.00
_cell.angle_gamma   90.00
#
_symmetry.space_group_name_H-M   'P 1'
#
loop_
_entity.id
_entity.type
_entity.pdbx_description
1 polymer ?
#
loop_
_entity_poly.entity_id
_entity_poly.type
_entity_poly.pdbx_seq_one_letter_code
_entity_poly.pdbx_strand_id
1 'polypeptide(L)'
;MVVSIIKLEAISYELRTVYDVTNVYDEHDANLNNARMWGLCCGGGISVLLLISVLGFLRPLKRAVKTIGAAAAGDYTVRMPEKGSSELKTLAHSINEMTASINEREEKLRGIAESRKRFADAMAHEMKTPLTSILGFADILRIKSVVTDEQRRDFASAIVEEAKRLRGLSAKLLTLASTDNTPLDFADIPAAQLFSDVHATMAPVLGRRGIKLTTLHKNAVLHIDRELFLSLLYNLIDNAAKASPDNSEIWLIQSELDGHTVVSVIDRGMGMKPDTVRRATEAFYMEDKARSRKAGGAGLGLALCDDICRRHGARLEIRSTYQKGTTIIIHMNVAPIPKNQGDELEALLQKRPPREKTRDKAREKERQKRKKQRETRYKGGRTI
;
A
#
# COMPACT_ATOMS: atom_id res chain seq x y z
N MET A 1 -52.64 50.23 -72.04
CA MET A 1 -53.26 51.32 -72.89
C MET A 1 -53.29 52.59 -72.08
N VAL A 2 -52.54 53.60 -72.47
CA VAL A 2 -52.58 54.90 -71.78
C VAL A 2 -53.30 55.85 -72.76
N VAL A 3 -54.34 56.53 -72.28
CA VAL A 3 -55.12 57.48 -73.07
C VAL A 3 -54.77 58.88 -72.60
N SER A 4 -54.19 59.69 -73.47
CA SER A 4 -53.91 61.08 -73.25
C SER A 4 -54.85 61.96 -74.16
N ILE A 5 -55.62 62.86 -73.54
CA ILE A 5 -56.49 63.78 -74.26
C ILE A 5 -55.71 65.09 -74.44
N ILE A 6 -55.45 65.45 -75.69
CA ILE A 6 -54.81 66.71 -76.07
C ILE A 6 -55.92 67.64 -76.68
N LYS A 7 -56.23 68.77 -76.00
CA LYS A 7 -57.13 69.77 -76.50
C LYS A 7 -56.32 70.86 -77.20
N LEU A 8 -56.57 71.07 -78.54
CA LEU A 8 -56.07 72.19 -79.32
C LEU A 8 -57.24 72.98 -79.84
N GLU A 9 -57.45 74.20 -79.34
CA GLU A 9 -58.50 75.17 -79.63
C GLU A 9 -59.91 74.56 -79.65
N ALA A 10 -60.54 74.36 -80.77
CA ALA A 10 -61.95 73.91 -80.89
C ALA A 10 -62.07 72.40 -81.14
N ILE A 11 -61.03 71.66 -81.25
CA ILE A 11 -61.07 70.23 -81.63
C ILE A 11 -60.30 69.42 -80.56
N SER A 12 -60.98 68.44 -79.98
CA SER A 12 -60.39 67.51 -79.04
C SER A 12 -59.88 66.29 -79.83
N TYR A 13 -58.58 66.06 -79.73
CA TYR A 13 -57.97 64.83 -80.27
C TYR A 13 -57.73 63.85 -79.11
N GLU A 14 -58.17 62.59 -79.27
CA GLU A 14 -57.90 61.50 -78.39
C GLU A 14 -56.67 60.75 -78.97
N LEU A 15 -55.50 60.98 -78.36
CA LEU A 15 -54.29 60.24 -78.68
C LEU A 15 -54.30 58.94 -77.88
N ARG A 16 -54.60 57.84 -78.60
CA ARG A 16 -54.48 56.49 -77.95
C ARG A 16 -53.13 55.93 -78.32
N THR A 17 -52.24 55.96 -77.33
CA THR A 17 -50.97 55.26 -77.46
C THR A 17 -51.10 53.87 -76.91
N VAL A 18 -50.91 52.87 -77.68
CA VAL A 18 -50.84 51.48 -77.30
C VAL A 18 -49.40 51.14 -77.05
N TYR A 19 -49.09 50.89 -75.85
CA TYR A 19 -47.75 50.36 -75.49
C TYR A 19 -47.84 48.83 -75.44
N ASP A 20 -46.94 48.16 -76.15
CA ASP A 20 -46.71 46.74 -75.92
C ASP A 20 -45.90 46.52 -74.66
N VAL A 21 -46.56 46.02 -73.66
CA VAL A 21 -45.96 45.78 -72.30
C VAL A 21 -45.70 44.31 -72.09
N THR A 22 -45.81 43.48 -73.09
CA THR A 22 -45.64 42.05 -73.05
C THR A 22 -44.25 41.71 -72.47
N ASN A 23 -43.21 42.36 -72.97
CA ASN A 23 -41.86 42.18 -72.54
C ASN A 23 -41.66 42.49 -71.02
N VAL A 24 -42.39 43.49 -70.50
CA VAL A 24 -42.33 43.90 -69.12
C VAL A 24 -42.94 42.80 -68.20
N TYR A 25 -44.03 42.21 -68.64
CA TYR A 25 -44.64 41.08 -67.91
C TYR A 25 -43.79 39.81 -67.98
N ASP A 26 -43.21 39.51 -69.16
CA ASP A 26 -42.34 38.35 -69.34
C ASP A 26 -41.05 38.49 -68.51
N GLU A 27 -40.44 39.68 -68.45
CA GLU A 27 -39.33 39.97 -67.56
C GLU A 27 -39.71 39.90 -66.11
N HIS A 28 -40.90 40.37 -65.71
CA HIS A 28 -41.41 40.30 -64.37
C HIS A 28 -41.62 38.86 -63.89
N ASP A 29 -42.24 38.04 -64.77
CA ASP A 29 -42.47 36.62 -64.42
C ASP A 29 -41.17 35.82 -64.37
N ALA A 30 -40.20 36.12 -65.27
CA ALA A 30 -38.85 35.53 -65.19
C ALA A 30 -38.15 35.92 -63.97
N ASN A 31 -38.21 37.21 -63.55
CA ASN A 31 -37.61 37.67 -62.29
C ASN A 31 -38.28 37.05 -61.05
N LEU A 32 -39.59 36.91 -61.04
CA LEU A 32 -40.34 36.23 -60.00
C LEU A 32 -39.97 34.73 -59.87
N ASN A 33 -39.83 34.04 -61.01
CA ASN A 33 -39.41 32.65 -61.06
C ASN A 33 -37.95 32.47 -60.57
N ASN A 34 -37.06 33.36 -61.01
CA ASN A 34 -35.69 33.41 -60.53
C ASN A 34 -35.63 33.67 -59.00
N ALA A 35 -36.41 34.63 -58.48
CA ALA A 35 -36.49 34.94 -57.05
C ALA A 35 -37.04 33.75 -56.27
N ARG A 36 -38.05 33.04 -56.82
CA ARG A 36 -38.56 31.79 -56.20
C ARG A 36 -37.51 30.69 -56.19
N MET A 37 -36.83 30.47 -57.30
CA MET A 37 -35.73 29.50 -57.40
C MET A 37 -34.61 29.79 -56.38
N TRP A 38 -34.13 31.04 -56.29
CA TRP A 38 -33.12 31.45 -55.29
C TRP A 38 -33.62 31.31 -53.91
N GLY A 39 -34.88 31.62 -53.61
CA GLY A 39 -35.48 31.42 -52.26
C GLY A 39 -35.51 29.95 -51.87
N LEU A 40 -35.86 29.04 -52.77
CA LEU A 40 -35.85 27.60 -52.52
C LEU A 40 -34.42 27.05 -52.34
N CYS A 41 -33.46 27.49 -53.18
CA CYS A 41 -32.06 27.08 -53.03
C CYS A 41 -31.44 27.57 -51.73
N CYS A 42 -31.62 28.83 -51.37
CA CYS A 42 -31.13 29.41 -50.14
C CYS A 42 -31.79 28.76 -48.90
N GLY A 43 -33.12 28.60 -48.93
CA GLY A 43 -33.87 27.95 -47.85
C GLY A 43 -33.47 26.48 -47.65
N GLY A 44 -33.31 25.76 -48.77
CA GLY A 44 -32.78 24.39 -48.76
C GLY A 44 -31.36 24.30 -48.19
N GLY A 45 -30.49 25.21 -48.68
CA GLY A 45 -29.10 25.28 -48.16
C GLY A 45 -29.00 25.57 -46.70
N ILE A 46 -29.78 26.54 -46.18
CA ILE A 46 -29.83 26.85 -44.75
C ILE A 46 -30.38 25.67 -43.94
N SER A 47 -31.42 24.99 -44.45
CA SER A 47 -32.00 23.82 -43.79
C SER A 47 -31.00 22.65 -43.63
N VAL A 48 -30.24 22.40 -44.73
CA VAL A 48 -29.16 21.38 -44.70
C VAL A 48 -28.06 21.75 -43.70
N LEU A 49 -27.62 23.02 -43.70
CA LEU A 49 -26.61 23.51 -42.76
C LEU A 49 -27.09 23.39 -41.30
N LEU A 50 -28.32 23.75 -41.03
CA LEU A 50 -28.93 23.57 -39.69
C LEU A 50 -28.99 22.09 -39.27
N LEU A 51 -29.38 21.22 -40.20
CA LEU A 51 -29.43 19.78 -39.93
C LEU A 51 -28.04 19.21 -39.59
N ILE A 52 -27.01 19.57 -40.39
CA ILE A 52 -25.61 19.18 -40.14
C ILE A 52 -25.15 19.71 -38.79
N SER A 53 -25.44 20.96 -38.47
CA SER A 53 -25.07 21.57 -37.19
C SER A 53 -25.73 20.85 -36.01
N VAL A 54 -27.01 20.57 -36.06
CA VAL A 54 -27.75 19.84 -35.03
C VAL A 54 -27.22 18.41 -34.85
N LEU A 55 -26.99 17.68 -35.94
CA LEU A 55 -26.42 16.34 -35.90
C LEU A 55 -24.99 16.35 -35.34
N GLY A 56 -24.18 17.37 -35.70
CA GLY A 56 -22.84 17.59 -35.18
C GLY A 56 -22.83 17.79 -33.64
N PHE A 57 -23.84 18.46 -33.11
CA PHE A 57 -23.97 18.72 -31.68
C PHE A 57 -24.58 17.53 -30.89
N LEU A 58 -25.54 16.83 -31.48
CA LEU A 58 -26.21 15.71 -30.80
C LEU A 58 -25.36 14.44 -30.68
N ARG A 59 -24.47 14.17 -31.63
CA ARG A 59 -23.59 12.99 -31.63
C ARG A 59 -22.65 12.93 -30.40
N PRO A 60 -21.89 13.99 -30.08
CA PRO A 60 -21.06 14.02 -28.88
C PRO A 60 -21.87 13.86 -27.62
N LEU A 61 -23.04 14.47 -27.49
CA LEU A 61 -23.91 14.36 -26.34
C LEU A 61 -24.39 12.91 -26.12
N LYS A 62 -24.80 12.21 -27.18
CA LYS A 62 -25.14 10.78 -27.11
C LYS A 62 -23.96 9.93 -26.65
N ARG A 63 -22.73 10.26 -27.05
CA ARG A 63 -21.51 9.58 -26.59
C ARG A 63 -21.26 9.83 -25.10
N ALA A 64 -21.43 11.08 -24.63
CA ALA A 64 -21.32 11.42 -23.24
C ALA A 64 -22.29 10.60 -22.38
N VAL A 65 -23.57 10.55 -22.77
CA VAL A 65 -24.58 9.73 -22.08
C VAL A 65 -24.21 8.25 -22.08
N LYS A 66 -23.67 7.72 -23.19
CA LYS A 66 -23.23 6.33 -23.29
C LYS A 66 -22.04 6.06 -22.36
N THR A 67 -21.03 6.95 -22.33
CA THR A 67 -19.86 6.81 -21.45
C THR A 67 -20.27 6.86 -19.98
N ILE A 68 -21.13 7.80 -19.58
CA ILE A 68 -21.67 7.89 -18.22
C ILE A 68 -22.49 6.65 -17.87
N GLY A 69 -23.32 6.16 -18.80
CA GLY A 69 -24.11 4.94 -18.62
C GLY A 69 -23.22 3.69 -18.45
N ALA A 70 -22.14 3.58 -19.21
CA ALA A 70 -21.17 2.51 -19.04
C ALA A 70 -20.47 2.58 -17.67
N ALA A 71 -20.06 3.78 -17.23
CA ALA A 71 -19.47 4.00 -15.93
C ALA A 71 -20.46 3.66 -14.79
N ALA A 72 -21.72 4.02 -14.93
CA ALA A 72 -22.79 3.65 -13.97
C ALA A 72 -23.03 2.12 -13.91
N ALA A 73 -22.74 1.39 -14.98
CA ALA A 73 -22.79 -0.06 -15.05
C ALA A 73 -21.49 -0.76 -14.59
N GLY A 74 -20.48 0.01 -14.11
CA GLY A 74 -19.21 -0.51 -13.62
C GLY A 74 -18.11 -0.65 -14.68
N ASP A 75 -18.35 -0.21 -15.93
CA ASP A 75 -17.31 -0.20 -16.97
C ASP A 75 -16.64 1.18 -17.02
N TYR A 76 -15.54 1.31 -16.28
CA TYR A 76 -14.74 2.53 -16.20
C TYR A 76 -13.65 2.61 -17.29
N THR A 77 -13.59 1.66 -18.25
CA THR A 77 -12.58 1.65 -19.30
C THR A 77 -12.96 2.54 -20.47
N VAL A 78 -14.27 2.79 -20.67
CA VAL A 78 -14.80 3.61 -21.75
C VAL A 78 -14.39 5.07 -21.54
N ARG A 79 -13.83 5.69 -22.59
CA ARG A 79 -13.42 7.10 -22.60
C ARG A 79 -14.18 7.88 -23.65
N MET A 80 -14.52 9.13 -23.32
CA MET A 80 -15.09 10.07 -24.28
C MET A 80 -13.97 10.70 -25.11
N PRO A 81 -14.05 10.69 -26.47
CA PRO A 81 -13.06 11.34 -27.32
C PRO A 81 -13.04 12.86 -27.10
N GLU A 82 -11.90 13.45 -26.84
CA GLU A 82 -11.71 14.89 -26.67
C GLU A 82 -11.60 15.60 -28.03
N LYS A 83 -12.70 15.58 -28.81
CA LYS A 83 -12.80 16.16 -30.15
C LYS A 83 -13.99 17.11 -30.24
N GLY A 84 -13.87 18.18 -31.04
CA GLY A 84 -14.95 19.15 -31.26
C GLY A 84 -14.61 20.55 -30.77
N SER A 85 -15.65 21.34 -30.42
CA SER A 85 -15.47 22.69 -29.85
C SER A 85 -14.75 22.66 -28.48
N SER A 86 -14.31 23.84 -28.04
CA SER A 86 -13.64 23.97 -26.70
C SER A 86 -14.47 23.41 -25.57
N GLU A 87 -15.78 23.71 -25.58
CA GLU A 87 -16.72 23.29 -24.55
C GLU A 87 -16.92 21.78 -24.53
N LEU A 88 -16.97 21.16 -25.73
CA LEU A 88 -17.08 19.69 -25.84
C LEU A 88 -15.80 18.97 -25.40
N LYS A 89 -14.63 19.55 -25.67
CA LYS A 89 -13.36 19.02 -25.18
C LYS A 89 -13.28 19.10 -23.65
N THR A 90 -13.65 20.24 -23.07
CA THR A 90 -13.70 20.42 -21.60
C THR A 90 -14.66 19.44 -20.98
N LEU A 91 -15.86 19.25 -21.54
CA LEU A 91 -16.83 18.26 -21.07
C LEU A 91 -16.27 16.83 -21.14
N ALA A 92 -15.65 16.47 -22.27
CA ALA A 92 -15.05 15.15 -22.45
C ALA A 92 -13.93 14.89 -21.44
N HIS A 93 -13.07 15.88 -21.22
CA HIS A 93 -11.99 15.83 -20.22
C HIS A 93 -12.55 15.62 -18.81
N SER A 94 -13.52 16.44 -18.40
CA SER A 94 -14.16 16.32 -17.07
C SER A 94 -14.83 14.95 -16.84
N ILE A 95 -15.51 14.41 -17.88
CA ILE A 95 -16.10 13.07 -17.79
C ILE A 95 -15.00 11.99 -17.66
N ASN A 96 -13.91 12.12 -18.42
CA ASN A 96 -12.80 11.18 -18.35
C ASN A 96 -12.06 11.22 -17.00
N GLU A 97 -11.84 12.40 -16.45
CA GLU A 97 -11.26 12.58 -15.10
C GLU A 97 -12.17 12.01 -14.00
N MET A 98 -13.48 12.30 -14.08
CA MET A 98 -14.45 11.75 -13.13
C MET A 98 -14.44 10.21 -13.18
N THR A 99 -14.49 9.63 -14.39
CA THR A 99 -14.46 8.17 -14.57
C THR A 99 -13.16 7.55 -14.04
N ALA A 100 -12.01 8.20 -14.29
CA ALA A 100 -10.72 7.77 -13.75
C ALA A 100 -10.67 7.81 -12.23
N SER A 101 -11.17 8.88 -11.61
CA SER A 101 -11.23 9.03 -10.14
C SER A 101 -12.16 7.99 -9.49
N ILE A 102 -13.28 7.67 -10.12
CA ILE A 102 -14.19 6.62 -9.64
C ILE A 102 -13.50 5.25 -9.71
N ASN A 103 -12.87 4.92 -10.83
CA ASN A 103 -12.13 3.67 -10.99
C ASN A 103 -11.03 3.51 -9.93
N GLU A 104 -10.23 4.56 -9.70
CA GLU A 104 -9.19 4.54 -8.67
C GLU A 104 -9.76 4.29 -7.26
N ARG A 105 -10.90 4.93 -6.94
CA ARG A 105 -11.56 4.73 -5.65
C ARG A 105 -12.12 3.32 -5.52
N GLU A 106 -12.70 2.77 -6.57
CA GLU A 106 -13.25 1.41 -6.56
C GLU A 106 -12.15 0.37 -6.41
N GLU A 107 -11.02 0.52 -7.15
CA GLU A 107 -9.86 -0.35 -6.99
C GLU A 107 -9.29 -0.30 -5.56
N LYS A 108 -9.20 0.89 -4.96
CA LYS A 108 -8.81 1.05 -3.55
C LYS A 108 -9.76 0.35 -2.61
N LEU A 109 -11.08 0.55 -2.78
CA LEU A 109 -12.10 -0.10 -1.95
C LEU A 109 -12.07 -1.62 -2.09
N ARG A 110 -11.91 -2.12 -3.31
CA ARG A 110 -11.78 -3.55 -3.58
C ARG A 110 -10.51 -4.11 -2.92
N GLY A 111 -9.38 -3.44 -3.04
CA GLY A 111 -8.13 -3.82 -2.37
C GLY A 111 -8.28 -3.88 -0.84
N ILE A 112 -8.98 -2.90 -0.23
CA ILE A 112 -9.28 -2.89 1.20
C ILE A 112 -10.20 -4.06 1.58
N ALA A 113 -11.26 -4.32 0.80
CA ALA A 113 -12.20 -5.42 1.05
C ALA A 113 -11.50 -6.79 0.96
N GLU A 114 -10.66 -6.99 -0.06
CA GLU A 114 -9.87 -8.22 -0.22
C GLU A 114 -8.84 -8.40 0.91
N SER A 115 -8.21 -7.32 1.35
CA SER A 115 -7.28 -7.33 2.49
C SER A 115 -8.02 -7.69 3.78
N ARG A 116 -9.19 -7.09 4.05
CA ARG A 116 -10.03 -7.41 5.21
C ARG A 116 -10.49 -8.87 5.19
N LYS A 117 -10.89 -9.38 4.03
CA LYS A 117 -11.27 -10.80 3.89
C LYS A 117 -10.09 -11.72 4.21
N ARG A 118 -8.92 -11.48 3.60
CA ARG A 118 -7.70 -12.27 3.89
C ARG A 118 -7.31 -12.22 5.36
N PHE A 119 -7.45 -11.05 5.99
CA PHE A 119 -7.22 -10.88 7.43
C PHE A 119 -8.17 -11.74 8.25
N ALA A 120 -9.48 -11.71 7.98
CA ALA A 120 -10.49 -12.51 8.69
C ALA A 120 -10.27 -14.01 8.52
N ASP A 121 -9.99 -14.47 7.29
CA ASP A 121 -9.71 -15.88 6.99
C ASP A 121 -8.45 -16.37 7.72
N ALA A 122 -7.39 -15.58 7.72
CA ALA A 122 -6.14 -15.90 8.42
C ALA A 122 -6.33 -15.90 9.94
N MET A 123 -7.06 -14.92 10.49
CA MET A 123 -7.42 -14.86 11.90
C MET A 123 -8.18 -16.12 12.34
N ALA A 124 -9.23 -16.51 11.60
CA ALA A 124 -10.00 -17.69 11.91
C ALA A 124 -9.12 -18.95 11.91
N HIS A 125 -8.21 -19.07 10.95
CA HIS A 125 -7.28 -20.19 10.86
C HIS A 125 -6.28 -20.24 12.03
N GLU A 126 -5.67 -19.11 12.37
CA GLU A 126 -4.68 -19.02 13.47
C GLU A 126 -5.32 -19.13 14.86
N MET A 127 -6.63 -18.87 15.02
CA MET A 127 -7.39 -19.16 16.24
C MET A 127 -7.85 -20.61 16.33
N LYS A 128 -8.23 -21.22 15.21
CA LYS A 128 -8.72 -22.62 15.18
C LYS A 128 -7.65 -23.61 15.64
N THR A 129 -6.40 -23.41 15.24
CA THR A 129 -5.29 -24.34 15.55
C THR A 129 -5.05 -24.49 17.06
N PRO A 130 -4.79 -23.42 17.85
CA PRO A 130 -4.59 -23.53 19.28
C PRO A 130 -5.85 -24.04 19.99
N LEU A 131 -7.03 -23.63 19.57
CA LEU A 131 -8.29 -24.09 20.15
C LEU A 131 -8.48 -25.60 19.95
N THR A 132 -8.18 -26.13 18.76
CA THR A 132 -8.23 -27.57 18.50
C THR A 132 -7.22 -28.33 19.35
N SER A 133 -6.01 -27.80 19.56
CA SER A 133 -5.01 -28.41 20.44
C SER A 133 -5.47 -28.44 21.90
N ILE A 134 -6.01 -27.32 22.41
CA ILE A 134 -6.56 -27.23 23.78
C ILE A 134 -7.66 -28.26 23.98
N LEU A 135 -8.64 -28.31 23.06
CA LEU A 135 -9.74 -29.27 23.11
C LEU A 135 -9.24 -30.73 23.03
N GLY A 136 -8.29 -31.02 22.15
CA GLY A 136 -7.72 -32.36 22.00
C GLY A 136 -7.02 -32.85 23.29
N PHE A 137 -6.16 -32.02 23.91
CA PHE A 137 -5.51 -32.38 25.16
C PHE A 137 -6.50 -32.48 26.32
N ALA A 138 -7.50 -31.61 26.39
CA ALA A 138 -8.55 -31.66 27.41
C ALA A 138 -9.41 -32.93 27.27
N ASP A 139 -9.76 -33.34 26.04
CA ASP A 139 -10.48 -34.59 25.77
C ASP A 139 -9.67 -35.81 26.14
N ILE A 140 -8.36 -35.84 25.84
CA ILE A 140 -7.48 -36.94 26.29
C ILE A 140 -7.52 -37.05 27.81
N LEU A 141 -7.38 -35.91 28.54
CA LEU A 141 -7.45 -35.91 30.00
C LEU A 141 -8.80 -36.35 30.56
N ARG A 142 -9.89 -36.09 29.83
CA ARG A 142 -11.27 -36.46 30.21
C ARG A 142 -11.59 -37.94 29.95
N ILE A 143 -11.16 -38.46 28.81
CA ILE A 143 -11.65 -39.78 28.32
C ILE A 143 -10.68 -40.90 28.74
N LYS A 144 -9.37 -40.65 28.83
CA LYS A 144 -8.39 -41.69 29.05
C LYS A 144 -8.40 -42.12 30.50
N SER A 145 -8.80 -43.38 30.75
CA SER A 145 -8.96 -43.95 32.10
C SER A 145 -7.63 -44.07 32.87
N VAL A 146 -6.51 -44.21 32.18
CA VAL A 146 -5.17 -44.32 32.76
C VAL A 146 -4.26 -43.28 32.13
N VAL A 147 -3.97 -42.21 32.85
CA VAL A 147 -3.00 -41.15 32.48
C VAL A 147 -1.97 -41.10 33.61
N THR A 148 -0.68 -41.23 33.25
CA THR A 148 0.38 -41.07 34.27
C THR A 148 0.43 -39.63 34.76
N ASP A 149 0.96 -39.38 35.94
CA ASP A 149 1.10 -38.02 36.49
C ASP A 149 2.00 -37.13 35.60
N GLU A 150 2.99 -37.71 34.96
CA GLU A 150 3.84 -37.03 34.00
C GLU A 150 3.03 -36.59 32.75
N GLN A 151 2.30 -37.53 32.12
CA GLN A 151 1.41 -37.21 30.98
C GLN A 151 0.35 -36.19 31.35
N ARG A 152 -0.20 -36.23 32.57
CA ARG A 152 -1.17 -35.22 33.02
C ARG A 152 -0.57 -33.85 33.09
N ARG A 153 0.66 -33.71 33.61
CA ARG A 153 1.39 -32.44 33.67
C ARG A 153 1.72 -31.94 32.29
N ASP A 154 2.16 -32.81 31.36
CA ASP A 154 2.49 -32.43 29.97
C ASP A 154 1.28 -31.91 29.21
N PHE A 155 0.14 -32.62 29.30
CA PHE A 155 -1.10 -32.17 28.63
C PHE A 155 -1.64 -30.88 29.24
N ALA A 156 -1.60 -30.74 30.59
CA ALA A 156 -1.99 -29.50 31.25
C ALA A 156 -1.07 -28.34 30.88
N SER A 157 0.25 -28.57 30.81
CA SER A 157 1.22 -27.56 30.36
C SER A 157 0.98 -27.13 28.91
N ALA A 158 0.70 -28.09 28.02
CA ALA A 158 0.38 -27.80 26.61
C ALA A 158 -0.90 -26.94 26.48
N ILE A 159 -1.95 -27.23 27.26
CA ILE A 159 -3.18 -26.43 27.31
C ILE A 159 -2.87 -25.01 27.79
N VAL A 160 -2.09 -24.83 28.82
CA VAL A 160 -1.71 -23.52 29.39
C VAL A 160 -0.90 -22.72 28.34
N GLU A 161 0.05 -23.34 27.65
CA GLU A 161 0.87 -22.65 26.63
C GLU A 161 0.03 -22.21 25.43
N GLU A 162 -0.89 -23.06 24.93
CA GLU A 162 -1.78 -22.68 23.82
C GLU A 162 -2.80 -21.60 24.25
N ALA A 163 -3.28 -21.61 25.49
CA ALA A 163 -4.13 -20.57 26.04
C ALA A 163 -3.39 -19.22 26.15
N LYS A 164 -2.13 -19.22 26.62
CA LYS A 164 -1.27 -18.03 26.65
C LYS A 164 -1.03 -17.48 25.23
N ARG A 165 -0.78 -18.37 24.28
CA ARG A 165 -0.60 -18.02 22.86
C ARG A 165 -1.85 -17.37 22.28
N LEU A 166 -3.03 -17.95 22.54
CA LEU A 166 -4.32 -17.43 22.08
C LEU A 166 -4.60 -16.04 22.68
N ARG A 167 -4.30 -15.85 23.98
CA ARG A 167 -4.40 -14.56 24.65
C ARG A 167 -3.49 -13.51 24.01
N GLY A 168 -2.24 -13.86 23.72
CA GLY A 168 -1.29 -12.95 23.04
C GLY A 168 -1.74 -12.58 21.62
N LEU A 169 -2.30 -13.54 20.88
CA LEU A 169 -2.89 -13.29 19.56
C LEU A 169 -4.08 -12.33 19.66
N SER A 170 -5.01 -12.58 20.59
CA SER A 170 -6.18 -11.74 20.84
C SER A 170 -5.80 -10.31 21.20
N ALA A 171 -4.81 -10.11 22.07
CA ALA A 171 -4.32 -8.78 22.44
C ALA A 171 -3.77 -8.02 21.22
N LYS A 172 -2.96 -8.66 20.37
CA LYS A 172 -2.43 -8.04 19.13
C LYS A 172 -3.53 -7.69 18.14
N LEU A 173 -4.55 -8.55 17.99
CA LEU A 173 -5.72 -8.30 17.16
C LEU A 173 -6.54 -7.13 17.65
N LEU A 174 -6.76 -7.05 18.98
CA LEU A 174 -7.49 -5.94 19.59
C LEU A 174 -6.74 -4.61 19.36
N THR A 175 -5.43 -4.59 19.54
CA THR A 175 -4.63 -3.40 19.23
C THR A 175 -4.76 -2.99 17.75
N LEU A 176 -4.67 -3.92 16.79
CA LEU A 176 -4.88 -3.63 15.37
C LEU A 176 -6.31 -3.15 15.06
N ALA A 177 -7.33 -3.69 15.74
CA ALA A 177 -8.74 -3.33 15.50
C ALA A 177 -9.15 -2.00 16.16
N SER A 178 -8.57 -1.65 17.31
CA SER A 178 -8.86 -0.42 18.05
C SER A 178 -8.14 0.81 17.49
N THR A 179 -7.24 0.58 16.53
CA THR A 179 -6.31 1.58 16.03
C THR A 179 -6.98 2.73 15.26
N ASP A 180 -8.11 2.48 14.58
CA ASP A 180 -8.72 3.49 13.70
C ASP A 180 -9.41 4.65 14.45
N ASN A 181 -9.80 4.50 15.73
CA ASN A 181 -10.67 5.45 16.42
C ASN A 181 -10.17 5.97 17.77
N THR A 182 -9.04 5.48 18.30
CA THR A 182 -8.53 5.95 19.59
C THR A 182 -7.52 7.07 19.37
N PRO A 183 -7.73 8.29 19.90
CA PRO A 183 -6.73 9.35 19.82
C PRO A 183 -5.45 8.92 20.54
N LEU A 184 -4.29 9.28 19.98
CA LEU A 184 -2.99 9.03 20.60
C LEU A 184 -2.75 10.04 21.74
N ASP A 185 -2.19 9.55 22.82
CA ASP A 185 -1.71 10.38 23.95
C ASP A 185 -0.25 10.74 23.72
N PHE A 186 -0.03 11.77 22.89
CA PHE A 186 1.32 12.23 22.56
C PHE A 186 1.96 12.97 23.75
N ALA A 187 3.19 12.54 24.07
CA ALA A 187 4.04 13.19 25.08
C ALA A 187 5.49 13.30 24.58
N ASP A 188 6.21 14.26 25.10
CA ASP A 188 7.62 14.47 24.82
C ASP A 188 8.47 13.55 25.71
N ILE A 189 8.95 12.45 25.16
CA ILE A 189 9.69 11.40 25.90
C ILE A 189 11.18 11.45 25.52
N PRO A 190 12.09 11.61 26.48
CA PRO A 190 13.52 11.49 26.24
C PRO A 190 13.89 10.09 25.73
N ALA A 191 14.64 10.00 24.64
CA ALA A 191 15.10 8.72 24.09
C ALA A 191 15.86 7.86 25.11
N ALA A 192 16.63 8.48 26.01
CA ALA A 192 17.33 7.82 27.09
C ALA A 192 16.37 7.06 28.02
N GLN A 193 15.27 7.69 28.42
CA GLN A 193 14.26 7.07 29.28
C GLN A 193 13.58 5.90 28.56
N LEU A 194 13.12 6.12 27.33
CA LEU A 194 12.47 5.10 26.51
C LEU A 194 13.36 3.86 26.34
N PHE A 195 14.63 4.06 26.03
CA PHE A 195 15.59 2.98 25.80
C PHE A 195 15.96 2.25 27.11
N SER A 196 16.01 2.97 28.24
CA SER A 196 16.18 2.36 29.55
C SER A 196 15.02 1.43 29.90
N ASP A 197 13.78 1.84 29.66
CA ASP A 197 12.57 1.03 29.89
C ASP A 197 12.56 -0.23 29.03
N VAL A 198 12.91 -0.07 27.74
CA VAL A 198 13.03 -1.19 26.80
C VAL A 198 14.13 -2.16 27.25
N HIS A 199 15.28 -1.66 27.66
CA HIS A 199 16.39 -2.48 28.14
C HIS A 199 16.02 -3.23 29.40
N ALA A 200 15.40 -2.56 30.40
CA ALA A 200 14.98 -3.18 31.67
C ALA A 200 13.98 -4.33 31.41
N THR A 201 13.08 -4.18 30.46
CA THR A 201 12.06 -5.19 30.14
C THR A 201 12.61 -6.34 29.29
N MET A 202 13.41 -6.04 28.27
CA MET A 202 13.83 -7.03 27.26
C MET A 202 15.13 -7.76 27.61
N ALA A 203 16.07 -7.12 28.31
CA ALA A 203 17.36 -7.73 28.62
C ALA A 203 17.25 -9.05 29.40
N PRO A 204 16.36 -9.19 30.46
CA PRO A 204 16.19 -10.46 31.13
C PRO A 204 15.61 -11.58 30.25
N VAL A 205 14.74 -11.23 29.30
CA VAL A 205 14.13 -12.18 28.36
C VAL A 205 15.17 -12.68 27.36
N LEU A 206 15.97 -11.76 26.80
CA LEU A 206 17.02 -12.05 25.84
C LEU A 206 18.20 -12.80 26.47
N GLY A 207 18.49 -12.48 27.73
CA GLY A 207 19.58 -13.11 28.52
C GLY A 207 19.40 -14.62 28.68
N ARG A 208 18.19 -15.16 28.68
CA ARG A 208 17.91 -16.61 28.68
C ARG A 208 18.51 -17.34 27.48
N ARG A 209 18.69 -16.64 26.36
CA ARG A 209 19.31 -17.13 25.14
C ARG A 209 20.73 -16.60 24.92
N GLY A 210 21.30 -15.92 25.92
CA GLY A 210 22.61 -15.27 25.81
C GLY A 210 22.63 -14.10 24.80
N ILE A 211 21.46 -13.58 24.39
CA ILE A 211 21.38 -12.46 23.44
C ILE A 211 21.58 -11.16 24.19
N LYS A 212 22.55 -10.35 23.76
CA LYS A 212 22.84 -9.05 24.34
C LYS A 212 22.02 -7.96 23.64
N LEU A 213 21.36 -7.09 24.42
CA LEU A 213 20.74 -5.88 23.90
C LEU A 213 21.65 -4.69 24.16
N THR A 214 22.12 -4.05 23.10
CA THR A 214 22.95 -2.84 23.17
C THR A 214 22.13 -1.64 22.72
N THR A 215 22.04 -0.62 23.56
CA THR A 215 21.31 0.61 23.29
C THR A 215 22.27 1.78 23.03
N LEU A 216 22.02 2.54 21.97
CA LEU A 216 22.78 3.73 21.62
C LEU A 216 21.78 4.86 21.31
N HIS A 217 21.95 6.00 21.96
CA HIS A 217 21.09 7.17 21.73
C HIS A 217 21.86 8.47 21.89
N LYS A 218 21.40 9.51 21.22
CA LYS A 218 21.76 10.92 21.47
C LYS A 218 20.72 11.53 22.41
N ASN A 219 20.97 12.76 22.88
CA ASN A 219 20.00 13.54 23.67
C ASN A 219 18.87 14.04 22.75
N ALA A 220 17.97 13.13 22.37
CA ALA A 220 16.79 13.44 21.57
C ALA A 220 15.53 13.26 22.41
N VAL A 221 14.52 14.07 22.10
CA VAL A 221 13.17 13.96 22.66
C VAL A 221 12.27 13.50 21.53
N LEU A 222 11.47 12.48 21.79
CA LEU A 222 10.53 11.89 20.85
C LEU A 222 9.10 12.30 21.23
N HIS A 223 8.36 12.89 20.28
CA HIS A 223 6.95 13.21 20.46
C HIS A 223 6.11 11.99 20.07
N ILE A 224 5.74 11.17 21.06
CA ILE A 224 5.16 9.84 20.86
C ILE A 224 4.09 9.50 21.91
N ASP A 225 3.19 8.59 21.57
CA ASP A 225 2.43 7.82 22.54
C ASP A 225 3.34 6.74 23.12
N ARG A 226 3.69 6.89 24.40
CA ARG A 226 4.70 6.07 25.09
C ARG A 226 4.36 4.59 25.09
N GLU A 227 3.12 4.23 25.38
CA GLU A 227 2.71 2.83 25.52
C GLU A 227 2.71 2.10 24.18
N LEU A 228 2.16 2.73 23.15
CA LEU A 228 2.17 2.17 21.79
C LEU A 228 3.58 2.08 21.24
N PHE A 229 4.41 3.09 21.46
CA PHE A 229 5.79 3.08 20.96
C PHE A 229 6.66 2.05 21.70
N LEU A 230 6.48 1.84 23.00
CA LEU A 230 7.10 0.72 23.73
C LEU A 230 6.66 -0.63 23.16
N SER A 231 5.36 -0.80 22.89
CA SER A 231 4.82 -2.01 22.27
C SER A 231 5.46 -2.28 20.91
N LEU A 232 5.65 -1.24 20.09
CA LEU A 232 6.36 -1.31 18.80
C LEU A 232 7.80 -1.80 19.00
N LEU A 233 8.57 -1.20 19.90
CA LEU A 233 9.96 -1.58 20.15
C LEU A 233 10.08 -3.01 20.69
N TYR A 234 9.18 -3.43 21.60
CA TYR A 234 9.15 -4.80 22.08
C TYR A 234 8.88 -5.81 20.97
N ASN A 235 7.94 -5.52 20.06
CA ASN A 235 7.67 -6.39 18.91
C ASN A 235 8.87 -6.47 17.95
N LEU A 236 9.56 -5.37 17.68
CA LEU A 236 10.74 -5.36 16.83
C LEU A 236 11.89 -6.16 17.43
N ILE A 237 12.16 -5.99 18.73
CA ILE A 237 13.22 -6.70 19.45
C ILE A 237 12.90 -8.19 19.57
N ASP A 238 11.65 -8.56 19.85
CA ASP A 238 11.21 -9.96 19.90
C ASP A 238 11.36 -10.64 18.51
N ASN A 239 11.03 -9.95 17.43
CA ASN A 239 11.25 -10.44 16.07
C ASN A 239 12.75 -10.62 15.77
N ALA A 240 13.57 -9.64 16.14
CA ALA A 240 15.04 -9.71 16.02
C ALA A 240 15.61 -10.90 16.80
N ALA A 241 15.12 -11.12 18.03
CA ALA A 241 15.54 -12.25 18.86
C ALA A 241 15.16 -13.60 18.24
N LYS A 242 13.95 -13.74 17.70
CA LYS A 242 13.48 -14.96 17.04
C LYS A 242 14.29 -15.29 15.78
N ALA A 243 14.74 -14.26 15.05
CA ALA A 243 15.55 -14.41 13.84
C ALA A 243 17.05 -14.69 14.15
N SER A 244 17.51 -14.35 15.35
CA SER A 244 18.92 -14.40 15.73
C SER A 244 19.32 -15.74 16.37
N PRO A 245 20.55 -16.19 16.17
CA PRO A 245 21.10 -17.34 16.91
C PRO A 245 21.32 -16.98 18.39
N ASP A 246 21.46 -18.01 19.24
CA ASP A 246 21.83 -17.83 20.63
C ASP A 246 23.24 -17.20 20.74
N ASN A 247 23.48 -16.48 21.84
CA ASN A 247 24.73 -15.73 22.10
C ASN A 247 25.04 -14.67 21.01
N SER A 248 24.02 -14.05 20.45
CA SER A 248 24.11 -12.94 19.49
C SER A 248 23.92 -11.58 20.14
N GLU A 249 23.91 -10.54 19.33
CA GLU A 249 23.70 -9.16 19.79
C GLU A 249 22.65 -8.46 18.93
N ILE A 250 21.76 -7.72 19.59
CA ILE A 250 20.74 -6.86 18.97
C ILE A 250 21.03 -5.42 19.36
N TRP A 251 20.96 -4.50 18.44
CA TRP A 251 21.15 -3.07 18.69
C TRP A 251 19.85 -2.31 18.54
N LEU A 252 19.59 -1.44 19.50
CA LEU A 252 18.54 -0.41 19.46
C LEU A 252 19.24 0.94 19.39
N ILE A 253 19.12 1.64 18.28
CA ILE A 253 19.88 2.86 18.01
C ILE A 253 18.91 4.00 17.71
N GLN A 254 19.08 5.13 18.39
CA GLN A 254 18.50 6.41 17.99
C GLN A 254 19.61 7.27 17.41
N SER A 255 19.35 7.85 16.25
CA SER A 255 20.24 8.75 15.56
C SER A 255 19.44 9.82 14.80
N GLU A 256 20.15 10.78 14.21
CA GLU A 256 19.59 11.74 13.29
C GLU A 256 20.06 11.44 11.89
N LEU A 257 19.15 11.44 10.94
CA LEU A 257 19.40 11.28 9.52
C LEU A 257 18.69 12.43 8.78
N ASP A 258 19.43 13.24 8.03
CA ASP A 258 18.90 14.39 7.27
C ASP A 258 18.03 15.35 8.08
N GLY A 259 18.40 15.63 9.33
CA GLY A 259 17.64 16.50 10.22
C GLY A 259 16.37 15.84 10.80
N HIS A 260 16.17 14.55 10.56
CA HIS A 260 15.06 13.78 11.12
C HIS A 260 15.55 12.73 12.11
N THR A 261 14.79 12.56 13.18
CA THR A 261 15.09 11.51 14.15
C THR A 261 14.71 10.14 13.58
N VAL A 262 15.64 9.19 13.69
CA VAL A 262 15.41 7.78 13.33
C VAL A 262 15.67 6.88 14.53
N VAL A 263 14.84 5.84 14.67
CA VAL A 263 15.04 4.76 15.63
C VAL A 263 15.22 3.45 14.87
N SER A 264 16.28 2.72 15.13
CA SER A 264 16.62 1.51 14.38
C SER A 264 16.81 0.31 15.31
N VAL A 265 16.26 -0.84 14.90
CA VAL A 265 16.52 -2.15 15.51
C VAL A 265 17.31 -2.98 14.51
N ILE A 266 18.46 -3.49 14.94
CA ILE A 266 19.41 -4.20 14.05
C ILE A 266 19.68 -5.57 14.66
N ASP A 267 19.55 -6.62 13.85
CA ASP A 267 19.94 -7.98 14.19
C ASP A 267 20.91 -8.55 13.17
N ARG A 268 21.63 -9.60 13.61
CA ARG A 268 22.49 -10.43 12.74
C ARG A 268 21.91 -11.83 12.58
N GLY A 269 20.60 -11.91 12.46
CA GLY A 269 19.85 -13.15 12.31
C GLY A 269 19.88 -13.70 10.89
N MET A 270 18.88 -14.51 10.60
CA MET A 270 18.75 -15.17 9.30
C MET A 270 18.42 -14.23 8.13
N GLY A 271 17.97 -12.99 8.42
CA GLY A 271 17.54 -12.06 7.40
C GLY A 271 16.30 -12.54 6.64
N MET A 272 15.91 -11.78 5.61
CA MET A 272 14.74 -12.04 4.77
C MET A 272 15.11 -12.03 3.30
N LYS A 273 14.38 -12.80 2.48
CA LYS A 273 14.45 -12.73 1.01
C LYS A 273 13.75 -11.46 0.50
N PRO A 274 14.08 -10.96 -0.70
CA PRO A 274 13.46 -9.74 -1.24
C PRO A 274 11.93 -9.78 -1.30
N ASP A 275 11.36 -10.94 -1.65
CA ASP A 275 9.90 -11.12 -1.70
C ASP A 275 9.27 -11.06 -0.31
N THR A 276 9.95 -11.61 0.69
CA THR A 276 9.53 -11.56 2.09
C THR A 276 9.56 -10.12 2.61
N VAL A 277 10.61 -9.34 2.30
CA VAL A 277 10.71 -7.93 2.70
C VAL A 277 9.53 -7.11 2.19
N ARG A 278 9.12 -7.31 0.92
CA ARG A 278 7.97 -6.60 0.33
C ARG A 278 6.64 -6.85 1.04
N ARG A 279 6.51 -8.03 1.64
CA ARG A 279 5.27 -8.51 2.28
C ARG A 279 5.36 -8.58 3.80
N ALA A 280 6.48 -8.23 4.38
CA ALA A 280 6.76 -8.42 5.80
C ALA A 280 5.79 -7.67 6.74
N THR A 281 5.17 -6.58 6.27
CA THR A 281 4.15 -5.80 6.99
C THR A 281 2.72 -6.26 6.69
N GLU A 282 2.52 -7.24 5.79
CA GLU A 282 1.20 -7.85 5.61
C GLU A 282 0.83 -8.67 6.86
N ALA A 283 -0.37 -8.45 7.39
CA ALA A 283 -0.85 -9.22 8.54
C ALA A 283 -0.91 -10.73 8.21
N PHE A 284 -0.45 -11.58 9.15
CA PHE A 284 -0.37 -13.04 9.03
C PHE A 284 0.58 -13.56 7.95
N TYR A 285 1.38 -12.70 7.33
CA TYR A 285 2.40 -13.16 6.39
C TYR A 285 3.59 -13.77 7.15
N MET A 286 3.99 -14.95 6.73
CA MET A 286 5.15 -15.68 7.24
C MET A 286 5.79 -16.46 6.09
N GLU A 287 7.12 -16.36 5.93
CA GLU A 287 7.87 -17.11 4.89
C GLU A 287 7.83 -18.63 5.16
N ASP A 288 8.03 -19.03 6.41
CA ASP A 288 7.94 -20.41 6.88
C ASP A 288 6.95 -20.52 8.05
N LYS A 289 5.73 -20.95 7.74
CA LYS A 289 4.64 -21.10 8.70
C LYS A 289 4.94 -22.11 9.81
N ALA A 290 5.65 -23.21 9.49
CA ALA A 290 5.90 -24.27 10.44
C ALA A 290 6.96 -23.83 11.49
N ARG A 291 8.04 -23.20 11.03
CA ARG A 291 9.11 -22.71 11.89
C ARG A 291 8.64 -21.54 12.76
N SER A 292 7.91 -20.58 12.14
CA SER A 292 7.40 -19.39 12.83
C SER A 292 6.38 -19.74 13.91
N ARG A 293 5.53 -20.76 13.68
CA ARG A 293 4.57 -21.25 14.69
C ARG A 293 5.29 -21.86 15.90
N LYS A 294 6.35 -22.65 15.71
CA LYS A 294 7.18 -23.18 16.80
C LYS A 294 7.83 -22.07 17.63
N ALA A 295 8.16 -20.93 17.00
CA ALA A 295 8.70 -19.75 17.66
C ALA A 295 7.62 -18.82 18.24
N GLY A 296 6.33 -19.22 18.24
CA GLY A 296 5.21 -18.42 18.76
C GLY A 296 4.84 -17.19 17.93
N GLY A 297 5.24 -17.14 16.65
CA GLY A 297 4.90 -16.06 15.73
C GLY A 297 3.55 -16.28 15.06
N ALA A 298 2.69 -15.26 15.02
CA ALA A 298 1.42 -15.26 14.30
C ALA A 298 1.45 -14.39 13.02
N GLY A 299 2.62 -13.83 12.65
CA GLY A 299 2.73 -12.93 11.50
C GLY A 299 2.04 -11.57 11.69
N LEU A 300 1.78 -11.16 12.92
CA LEU A 300 1.12 -9.88 13.24
C LEU A 300 2.09 -8.81 13.75
N GLY A 301 3.29 -9.18 14.17
CA GLY A 301 4.22 -8.25 14.85
C GLY A 301 4.62 -7.08 13.97
N LEU A 302 5.08 -7.32 12.74
CA LEU A 302 5.50 -6.24 11.82
C LEU A 302 4.32 -5.45 11.26
N ALA A 303 3.16 -6.09 11.05
CA ALA A 303 1.93 -5.39 10.67
C ALA A 303 1.49 -4.39 11.75
N LEU A 304 1.55 -4.80 13.04
CA LEU A 304 1.29 -3.91 14.18
C LEU A 304 2.32 -2.78 14.26
N CYS A 305 3.61 -3.07 14.02
CA CYS A 305 4.66 -2.05 14.01
C CYS A 305 4.43 -1.01 12.90
N ASP A 306 4.07 -1.43 11.71
CA ASP A 306 3.75 -0.53 10.59
C ASP A 306 2.54 0.35 10.89
N ASP A 307 1.50 -0.23 11.51
CA ASP A 307 0.31 0.50 11.91
C ASP A 307 0.59 1.56 12.99
N ILE A 308 1.35 1.20 14.03
CA ILE A 308 1.79 2.15 15.06
C ILE A 308 2.63 3.26 14.46
N CYS A 309 3.56 2.95 13.55
CA CYS A 309 4.35 3.97 12.83
C CYS A 309 3.45 4.94 12.07
N ARG A 310 2.51 4.43 11.27
CA ARG A 310 1.59 5.29 10.49
C ARG A 310 0.79 6.23 11.39
N ARG A 311 0.31 5.76 12.53
CA ARG A 311 -0.42 6.59 13.50
C ARG A 311 0.43 7.70 14.11
N HIS A 312 1.72 7.45 14.31
CA HIS A 312 2.68 8.45 14.78
C HIS A 312 3.18 9.40 13.67
N GLY A 313 2.63 9.32 12.43
CA GLY A 313 3.18 10.07 11.30
C GLY A 313 4.59 9.64 10.94
N ALA A 314 5.01 8.44 11.36
CA ALA A 314 6.31 7.86 11.09
C ALA A 314 6.24 6.85 9.94
N ARG A 315 7.39 6.51 9.37
CA ARG A 315 7.51 5.49 8.32
C ARG A 315 8.42 4.36 8.77
N LEU A 316 7.96 3.13 8.58
CA LEU A 316 8.75 1.92 8.80
C LEU A 316 9.50 1.55 7.51
N GLU A 317 10.79 1.36 7.60
CA GLU A 317 11.64 0.87 6.51
C GLU A 317 12.34 -0.42 6.95
N ILE A 318 12.33 -1.45 6.09
CA ILE A 318 12.96 -2.75 6.34
C ILE A 318 14.11 -2.95 5.34
N ARG A 319 15.32 -3.06 5.86
CA ARG A 319 16.52 -3.43 5.10
C ARG A 319 16.97 -4.79 5.57
N SER A 320 16.93 -5.79 4.71
CA SER A 320 17.31 -7.15 5.07
C SER A 320 18.05 -7.84 3.94
N THR A 321 18.99 -8.68 4.32
CA THR A 321 19.71 -9.56 3.39
C THR A 321 19.68 -10.97 3.99
N TYR A 322 19.23 -11.92 3.22
CA TYR A 322 19.15 -13.32 3.64
C TYR A 322 20.51 -13.81 4.16
N GLN A 323 20.53 -14.45 5.32
CA GLN A 323 21.69 -14.92 6.09
C GLN A 323 22.66 -13.83 6.60
N LYS A 324 22.32 -12.55 6.49
CA LYS A 324 23.17 -11.46 7.01
C LYS A 324 22.53 -10.67 8.15
N GLY A 325 21.19 -10.73 8.28
CA GLY A 325 20.43 -10.05 9.31
C GLY A 325 19.48 -9.02 8.76
N THR A 326 18.80 -8.32 9.68
CA THR A 326 17.78 -7.31 9.35
C THR A 326 18.06 -6.02 10.10
N THR A 327 17.77 -4.90 9.45
CA THR A 327 17.70 -3.58 10.05
C THR A 327 16.31 -3.02 9.78
N ILE A 328 15.59 -2.71 10.84
CA ILE A 328 14.29 -2.03 10.76
C ILE A 328 14.49 -0.61 11.24
N ILE A 329 14.08 0.36 10.44
CA ILE A 329 14.30 1.78 10.65
C ILE A 329 12.93 2.45 10.76
N ILE A 330 12.72 3.21 11.82
CA ILE A 330 11.55 4.05 12.05
C ILE A 330 11.99 5.47 11.80
N HIS A 331 11.48 6.08 10.74
CA HIS A 331 11.68 7.48 10.41
C HIS A 331 10.60 8.31 11.09
N MET A 332 11.00 9.18 12.04
CA MET A 332 10.08 10.05 12.75
C MET A 332 9.90 11.38 11.99
N ASN A 333 8.66 11.90 11.96
CA ASN A 333 8.32 13.21 11.37
C ASN A 333 8.80 13.42 9.93
N VAL A 334 8.52 12.47 9.03
CA VAL A 334 9.02 12.54 7.65
C VAL A 334 8.00 13.19 6.72
N ALA A 335 8.30 14.41 6.25
CA ALA A 335 7.90 14.80 4.90
C ALA A 335 8.61 13.87 3.89
N PRO A 336 8.03 13.54 2.72
CA PRO A 336 8.56 12.51 1.83
C PRO A 336 10.00 12.80 1.40
N ILE A 337 10.96 11.93 1.77
CA ILE A 337 12.37 12.05 1.44
C ILE A 337 12.66 11.45 0.06
N PRO A 338 13.47 12.10 -0.78
CA PRO A 338 13.99 11.49 -2.01
C PRO A 338 14.89 10.28 -1.72
N LYS A 339 14.87 9.29 -2.61
CA LYS A 339 15.39 7.92 -2.44
C LYS A 339 16.92 7.72 -2.26
N ASN A 340 17.76 8.73 -1.97
CA ASN A 340 19.21 8.64 -2.19
C ASN A 340 20.13 8.73 -0.96
N GLN A 341 19.65 8.50 0.28
CA GLN A 341 20.53 8.71 1.46
C GLN A 341 20.56 7.51 2.41
N GLY A 342 21.01 6.36 1.88
CA GLY A 342 21.32 5.13 2.64
C GLY A 342 22.70 5.10 3.31
N ASP A 343 23.58 6.04 2.99
CA ASP A 343 25.04 5.87 3.19
C ASP A 343 25.54 6.09 4.63
N GLU A 344 24.91 6.97 5.42
CA GLU A 344 25.37 7.22 6.81
C GLU A 344 25.04 6.06 7.77
N LEU A 345 23.89 5.42 7.61
CA LEU A 345 23.57 4.24 8.39
C LEU A 345 24.45 3.05 7.99
N GLU A 346 24.79 2.92 6.71
CA GLU A 346 25.79 1.95 6.24
C GLU A 346 27.19 2.24 6.81
N ALA A 347 27.61 3.51 6.93
CA ALA A 347 28.85 3.89 7.56
C ALA A 347 28.90 3.52 9.05
N LEU A 348 27.80 3.67 9.80
CA LEU A 348 27.65 3.19 11.17
C LEU A 348 27.65 1.66 11.25
N LEU A 349 27.06 0.99 10.26
CA LEU A 349 27.06 -0.46 10.14
C LEU A 349 28.43 -1.03 9.69
N GLN A 350 29.22 -0.26 8.93
CA GLN A 350 30.58 -0.62 8.50
C GLN A 350 31.62 -0.41 9.60
N LYS A 351 31.41 0.48 10.58
CA LYS A 351 32.25 0.60 11.80
C LYS A 351 32.08 -0.59 12.77
N ARG A 352 31.50 -1.71 12.33
CA ARG A 352 31.40 -2.95 13.10
C ARG A 352 32.83 -3.48 13.36
N PRO A 353 33.16 -3.85 14.61
CA PRO A 353 34.43 -4.51 14.84
C PRO A 353 34.52 -5.79 14.00
N PRO A 354 35.65 -6.08 13.39
CA PRO A 354 35.81 -7.25 12.55
C PRO A 354 35.45 -8.50 13.36
N ARG A 355 34.69 -9.43 12.75
CA ARG A 355 34.47 -10.76 13.32
C ARG A 355 35.82 -11.29 13.85
N GLU A 356 35.86 -11.50 15.16
CA GLU A 356 37.05 -12.06 15.81
C GLU A 356 37.44 -13.37 15.13
N LYS A 357 38.58 -13.35 14.44
CA LYS A 357 39.26 -14.54 13.87
C LYS A 357 39.70 -15.56 14.94
N THR A 358 39.28 -15.35 16.19
CA THR A 358 39.60 -16.15 17.37
C THR A 358 38.94 -17.53 17.36
N ARG A 359 37.78 -17.69 16.76
CA ARG A 359 37.06 -19.00 16.70
C ARG A 359 37.66 -19.97 15.68
N ASP A 360 38.15 -19.46 14.56
CA ASP A 360 38.76 -20.33 13.54
C ASP A 360 40.18 -20.80 13.96
N LYS A 361 40.94 -19.93 14.61
CA LYS A 361 42.23 -20.32 15.21
C LYS A 361 42.08 -21.31 16.37
N ALA A 362 41.03 -21.22 17.17
CA ALA A 362 40.75 -22.19 18.24
C ALA A 362 40.36 -23.57 17.69
N ARG A 363 39.50 -23.60 16.64
CA ARG A 363 39.10 -24.85 15.95
C ARG A 363 40.28 -25.48 15.20
N GLU A 364 41.18 -24.68 14.63
CA GLU A 364 42.35 -25.18 13.93
C GLU A 364 43.39 -25.75 14.90
N LYS A 365 43.61 -25.10 16.06
CA LYS A 365 44.45 -25.64 17.14
C LYS A 365 43.85 -26.93 17.72
N GLU A 366 42.56 -27.06 17.88
CA GLU A 366 41.91 -28.28 18.37
C GLU A 366 41.98 -29.42 17.34
N ARG A 367 41.84 -29.14 16.05
CA ARG A 367 42.08 -30.11 14.95
C ARG A 367 43.52 -30.58 14.89
N GLN A 368 44.51 -29.67 15.09
CA GLN A 368 45.94 -30.06 15.13
C GLN A 368 46.26 -30.89 16.39
N LYS A 369 45.67 -30.59 17.55
CA LYS A 369 45.80 -31.42 18.75
C LYS A 369 45.25 -32.83 18.56
N ARG A 370 44.07 -32.95 17.97
CA ARG A 370 43.47 -34.27 17.67
C ARG A 370 44.24 -35.06 16.61
N LYS A 371 44.89 -34.38 15.65
CA LYS A 371 45.75 -35.04 14.67
C LYS A 371 47.04 -35.57 15.30
N LYS A 372 47.70 -34.78 16.17
CA LYS A 372 48.88 -35.22 16.94
C LYS A 372 48.56 -36.38 17.90
N GLN A 373 47.42 -36.38 18.57
CA GLN A 373 46.99 -37.48 19.44
C GLN A 373 46.70 -38.77 18.64
N ARG A 374 46.21 -38.70 17.43
CA ARG A 374 46.05 -39.88 16.56
C ARG A 374 47.38 -40.43 16.08
N GLU A 375 48.33 -39.58 15.70
CA GLU A 375 49.65 -40.02 15.27
C GLU A 375 50.49 -40.66 16.40
N THR A 376 50.35 -40.16 17.63
CA THR A 376 51.01 -40.76 18.80
C THR A 376 50.41 -42.13 19.18
N ARG A 377 49.09 -42.31 18.99
CA ARG A 377 48.41 -43.60 19.21
C ARG A 377 48.75 -44.64 18.12
N TYR A 378 49.12 -44.22 16.95
CA TYR A 378 49.52 -45.12 15.84
C TYR A 378 50.98 -45.60 15.94
N LYS A 379 51.86 -44.78 16.56
CA LYS A 379 53.29 -45.12 16.78
C LYS A 379 53.52 -45.96 18.05
N GLY A 380 52.58 -46.03 19.00
CA GLY A 380 52.68 -46.84 20.22
C GLY A 380 52.16 -48.29 20.09
N GLY A 381 51.69 -48.69 18.90
CA GLY A 381 51.09 -50.03 18.64
C GLY A 381 51.94 -50.97 17.81
N ARG A 382 53.25 -50.70 17.66
CA ARG A 382 54.21 -51.60 17.02
C ARG A 382 55.42 -51.85 17.90
N THR A 383 55.20 -52.56 19.00
CA THR A 383 56.28 -53.31 19.69
C THR A 383 55.57 -54.32 20.56
N ILE A 384 55.38 -55.48 20.07
CA ILE A 384 55.54 -56.84 20.61
C ILE A 384 55.05 -57.77 19.52
#